data_9fd6be66ec30ba085468f80d6895c55e
#
_entry.id   9fd6be66ec30ba085468f80d6895c55e
#
_cell.length_a   1.000
_cell.length_b   1.000
_cell.length_c   1.000
_cell.angle_alpha   90.00
_cell.angle_beta   90.00
_cell.angle_gamma   90.00
#
_symmetry.space_group_name_H-M   'P 1'
#
loop_
_entity.id
_entity.type
_entity.pdbx_description
1 polymer ?
#
loop_
_entity_poly.entity_id
_entity_poly.type
_entity_poly.pdbx_seq_one_letter_code
_entity_poly.pdbx_strand_id
1 'polypeptide(L)'
;MSLKDAVTAALEQVDDPAGGSVLSSGRAAGIVVKDDGQVGLVLAVDGLDKTAAERLQAAVEAAVKRVPGVSAARIILTADRAATPAAAPKASTVPGIRKLVAVASGKGGVGKSTVAANLAFALARAGQQVGLLDADIYGPSVPTLLGIEGRARVEKDRLQPEMRHGIKALSMGMMTDPDKAIVWRGPMASSALVQMVEQCDWGALDILVIDLPPGTGDIQLTLAQKLKPDGAVIVSTPQDLALIDARRAVAMFGEVGVRVL
;
A
#
# COMPACT_ATOMS: atom_id res chain seq x y z
N MET A 1 31.48 25.09 12.96
CA MET A 1 30.08 24.95 12.46
C MET A 1 30.13 23.99 11.30
N SER A 2 29.40 22.90 11.33
CA SER A 2 29.40 21.93 10.22
C SER A 2 28.66 22.52 9.00
N LEU A 3 28.95 22.01 7.80
CA LEU A 3 28.25 22.45 6.61
C LEU A 3 26.72 22.25 6.74
N LYS A 4 26.32 21.19 7.44
CA LYS A 4 24.91 20.92 7.76
C LYS A 4 24.31 22.02 8.65
N ASP A 5 25.02 22.49 9.66
CA ASP A 5 24.55 23.57 10.55
C ASP A 5 24.38 24.88 9.79
N ALA A 6 25.32 25.17 8.89
CA ALA A 6 25.25 26.37 8.04
C ALA A 6 24.07 26.32 7.06
N VAL A 7 23.79 25.16 6.48
CA VAL A 7 22.62 24.96 5.62
C VAL A 7 21.32 25.10 6.42
N THR A 8 21.27 24.53 7.63
CA THR A 8 20.11 24.64 8.53
C THR A 8 19.84 26.12 8.88
N ALA A 9 20.89 26.88 9.27
CA ALA A 9 20.75 28.29 9.57
C ALA A 9 20.30 29.14 8.35
N ALA A 10 20.73 28.76 7.14
CA ALA A 10 20.30 29.43 5.92
C ALA A 10 18.81 29.17 5.62
N LEU A 11 18.31 27.96 5.91
CA LEU A 11 16.90 27.60 5.74
C LEU A 11 15.98 28.23 6.79
N GLU A 12 16.49 28.55 7.97
CA GLU A 12 15.75 29.35 8.98
C GLU A 12 15.42 30.76 8.52
N GLN A 13 16.15 31.28 7.55
CA GLN A 13 15.94 32.64 6.97
C GLN A 13 14.97 32.61 5.77
N VAL A 14 14.47 31.45 5.37
CA VAL A 14 13.48 31.33 4.28
C VAL A 14 12.08 31.31 4.86
N ASP A 15 11.29 32.33 4.55
CA ASP A 15 9.92 32.45 5.04
C ASP A 15 8.99 31.41 4.41
N ASP A 16 8.14 30.82 5.25
CA ASP A 16 7.02 29.97 4.81
C ASP A 16 5.80 30.88 4.53
N PRO A 17 5.12 30.71 3.39
CA PRO A 17 3.88 31.42 3.10
C PRO A 17 2.78 31.25 4.16
N ALA A 18 2.82 30.17 4.94
CA ALA A 18 1.87 29.93 6.04
C ALA A 18 2.29 30.60 7.36
N GLY A 19 3.48 31.22 7.42
CA GLY A 19 4.05 31.90 8.59
C GLY A 19 5.22 31.14 9.22
N GLY A 20 6.19 31.87 9.70
CA GLY A 20 7.47 31.34 10.20
C GLY A 20 8.45 30.97 9.11
N SER A 21 9.48 30.17 9.42
CA SER A 21 10.45 29.69 8.43
C SER A 21 10.07 28.31 7.91
N VAL A 22 10.63 27.95 6.75
CA VAL A 22 10.42 26.60 6.15
C VAL A 22 10.91 25.45 7.05
N LEU A 23 11.80 25.73 8.01
CA LEU A 23 12.22 24.75 9.02
C LEU A 23 11.26 24.71 10.20
N SER A 24 10.87 25.87 10.75
CA SER A 24 9.98 25.93 11.90
C SER A 24 8.58 25.40 11.59
N SER A 25 8.12 25.53 10.36
CA SER A 25 6.86 24.95 9.85
C SER A 25 6.95 23.48 9.52
N GLY A 26 8.17 22.90 9.49
CA GLY A 26 8.39 21.51 9.10
C GLY A 26 8.31 21.25 7.58
N ARG A 27 8.16 22.29 6.73
CA ARG A 27 8.14 22.13 5.27
C ARG A 27 9.46 21.62 4.71
N ALA A 28 10.59 22.12 5.22
CA ALA A 28 11.91 21.63 4.83
C ALA A 28 12.35 20.53 5.80
N ALA A 29 12.55 19.33 5.28
CA ALA A 29 12.92 18.15 6.07
C ALA A 29 13.95 17.28 5.32
N GLY A 30 14.51 16.29 6.00
CA GLY A 30 15.40 15.29 5.39
C GLY A 30 16.69 15.90 4.82
N ILE A 31 17.27 16.90 5.49
CA ILE A 31 18.52 17.57 5.05
C ILE A 31 19.69 16.57 5.11
N VAL A 32 20.22 16.25 3.95
CA VAL A 32 21.40 15.40 3.76
C VAL A 32 22.49 16.22 3.11
N VAL A 33 23.67 16.24 3.71
CA VAL A 33 24.87 16.88 3.18
C VAL A 33 25.92 15.81 2.93
N LYS A 34 26.41 15.73 1.70
CA LYS A 34 27.46 14.79 1.32
C LYS A 34 28.84 15.44 1.47
N ASP A 35 29.88 14.62 1.55
CA ASP A 35 31.28 15.07 1.70
C ASP A 35 31.78 15.93 0.53
N ASP A 36 31.16 15.77 -0.66
CA ASP A 36 31.44 16.55 -1.88
C ASP A 36 30.71 17.91 -1.94
N GLY A 37 30.02 18.29 -0.86
CA GLY A 37 29.26 19.52 -0.76
C GLY A 37 27.89 19.50 -1.46
N GLN A 38 27.43 18.33 -1.91
CA GLN A 38 26.06 18.21 -2.42
C GLN A 38 25.05 18.19 -1.25
N VAL A 39 24.02 19.02 -1.37
CA VAL A 39 22.92 19.10 -0.39
C VAL A 39 21.63 18.59 -1.02
N GLY A 40 21.00 17.64 -0.35
CA GLY A 40 19.65 17.15 -0.68
C GLY A 40 18.68 17.49 0.45
N LEU A 41 17.47 17.92 0.11
CA LEU A 41 16.39 18.09 1.08
C LEU A 41 15.02 17.87 0.42
N VAL A 42 14.04 17.58 1.26
CA VAL A 42 12.63 17.44 0.87
C VAL A 42 11.90 18.72 1.28
N LEU A 43 11.11 19.29 0.36
CA LEU A 43 10.30 20.48 0.60
C LEU A 43 8.82 20.15 0.36
N ALA A 44 8.03 20.15 1.45
CA ALA A 44 6.59 19.97 1.38
C ALA A 44 5.92 21.24 0.84
N VAL A 45 5.11 21.09 -0.21
CA VAL A 45 4.40 22.21 -0.86
C VAL A 45 2.89 22.12 -0.70
N ASP A 46 2.44 21.45 0.36
CA ASP A 46 1.03 21.24 0.67
C ASP A 46 0.29 22.57 0.85
N GLY A 47 -0.88 22.68 0.24
CA GLY A 47 -1.73 23.85 0.30
C GLY A 47 -1.22 25.05 -0.50
N LEU A 48 -0.12 24.93 -1.24
CA LEU A 48 0.40 25.96 -2.14
C LEU A 48 -0.10 25.72 -3.57
N ASP A 49 -0.43 26.78 -4.27
CA ASP A 49 -0.61 26.71 -5.72
C ASP A 49 0.74 26.49 -6.43
N LYS A 50 0.68 26.18 -7.72
CA LYS A 50 1.88 25.87 -8.52
C LYS A 50 2.90 27.02 -8.50
N THR A 51 2.44 28.25 -8.60
CA THR A 51 3.29 29.45 -8.64
C THR A 51 3.96 29.70 -7.29
N ALA A 52 3.22 29.54 -6.19
CA ALA A 52 3.75 29.65 -4.83
C ALA A 52 4.77 28.54 -4.52
N ALA A 53 4.50 27.31 -4.94
CA ALA A 53 5.41 26.19 -4.79
C ALA A 53 6.73 26.40 -5.55
N GLU A 54 6.67 26.88 -6.80
CA GLU A 54 7.84 27.17 -7.60
C GLU A 54 8.67 28.32 -7.00
N ARG A 55 8.02 29.37 -6.47
CA ARG A 55 8.70 30.49 -5.77
C ARG A 55 9.39 30.01 -4.49
N LEU A 56 8.72 29.20 -3.69
CA LEU A 56 9.27 28.66 -2.45
C LEU A 56 10.47 27.74 -2.74
N GLN A 57 10.37 26.88 -3.76
CA GLN A 57 11.48 26.04 -4.21
C GLN A 57 12.69 26.89 -4.61
N ALA A 58 12.47 27.91 -5.42
CA ALA A 58 13.55 28.81 -5.87
C ALA A 58 14.21 29.56 -4.70
N ALA A 59 13.41 30.00 -3.71
CA ALA A 59 13.93 30.69 -2.52
C ALA A 59 14.80 29.74 -1.66
N VAL A 60 14.34 28.51 -1.42
CA VAL A 60 15.08 27.48 -0.69
C VAL A 60 16.36 27.11 -1.43
N GLU A 61 16.29 26.90 -2.73
CA GLU A 61 17.47 26.58 -3.55
C GLU A 61 18.51 27.71 -3.52
N ALA A 62 18.07 28.95 -3.64
CA ALA A 62 18.95 30.11 -3.56
C ALA A 62 19.59 30.26 -2.18
N ALA A 63 18.84 30.01 -1.10
CA ALA A 63 19.38 30.06 0.26
C ALA A 63 20.47 29.00 0.47
N VAL A 64 20.23 27.77 0.07
CA VAL A 64 21.17 26.65 0.20
C VAL A 64 22.43 26.89 -0.64
N LYS A 65 22.30 27.34 -1.88
CA LYS A 65 23.44 27.62 -2.78
C LYS A 65 24.33 28.79 -2.32
N ARG A 66 23.82 29.70 -1.48
CA ARG A 66 24.63 30.80 -0.88
C ARG A 66 25.56 30.33 0.24
N VAL A 67 25.35 29.13 0.79
CA VAL A 67 26.18 28.63 1.87
C VAL A 67 27.57 28.25 1.34
N PRO A 68 28.65 28.82 1.86
CA PRO A 68 29.98 28.41 1.47
C PRO A 68 30.25 26.92 1.67
N GLY A 69 30.74 26.25 0.64
CA GLY A 69 31.01 24.83 0.65
C GLY A 69 29.89 23.97 0.02
N VAL A 70 28.77 24.54 -0.37
CA VAL A 70 27.73 23.84 -1.14
C VAL A 70 28.09 23.84 -2.62
N SER A 71 28.26 22.66 -3.20
CA SER A 71 28.57 22.46 -4.61
C SER A 71 27.31 22.34 -5.48
N ALA A 72 26.26 21.72 -4.92
CA ALA A 72 24.97 21.59 -5.59
C ALA A 72 23.84 21.44 -4.56
N ALA A 73 22.63 21.92 -4.90
CA ALA A 73 21.43 21.74 -4.11
C ALA A 73 20.40 20.95 -4.92
N ARG A 74 19.89 19.86 -4.34
CA ARG A 74 18.80 19.06 -4.91
C ARG A 74 17.59 19.10 -3.99
N ILE A 75 16.53 19.78 -4.44
CA ILE A 75 15.29 19.94 -3.68
C ILE A 75 14.24 19.02 -4.30
N ILE A 76 13.72 18.10 -3.51
CA ILE A 76 12.64 17.22 -3.89
C ILE A 76 11.35 17.83 -3.37
N LEU A 77 10.47 18.23 -4.27
CA LEU A 77 9.13 18.67 -3.87
C LEU A 77 8.28 17.46 -3.51
N THR A 78 7.68 17.50 -2.33
CA THR A 78 6.60 16.61 -1.95
C THR A 78 5.36 17.45 -1.72
N ALA A 79 4.31 17.18 -2.47
CA ALA A 79 2.98 17.57 -2.10
C ALA A 79 2.36 16.33 -1.46
N ASP A 80 2.14 16.35 -0.16
CA ASP A 80 0.98 15.62 0.32
C ASP A 80 -0.18 16.32 -0.36
N ARG A 81 -0.74 15.68 -1.35
CA ARG A 81 -1.99 16.13 -1.91
C ARG A 81 -2.93 16.13 -0.70
N ALA A 82 -3.08 17.32 -0.06
CA ALA A 82 -4.19 17.52 0.82
C ALA A 82 -5.36 16.99 0.02
N ALA A 83 -5.94 15.89 0.49
CA ALA A 83 -7.11 15.34 -0.12
C ALA A 83 -8.09 16.53 -0.15
N THR A 84 -8.14 17.23 -1.29
CA THR A 84 -9.41 17.79 -1.72
C THR A 84 -10.35 16.67 -1.36
N PRO A 85 -11.46 16.88 -0.61
CA PRO A 85 -12.40 15.82 -0.43
C PRO A 85 -12.77 15.41 -1.84
N ALA A 86 -11.93 14.56 -2.38
CA ALA A 86 -12.16 13.88 -3.64
C ALA A 86 -13.48 13.21 -3.35
N ALA A 87 -14.48 13.55 -4.14
CA ALA A 87 -15.74 12.84 -4.13
C ALA A 87 -15.36 11.40 -3.90
N ALA A 88 -15.78 10.85 -2.72
CA ALA A 88 -15.26 9.62 -2.15
C ALA A 88 -14.98 8.67 -3.29
N PRO A 89 -13.73 8.23 -3.54
CA PRO A 89 -13.43 7.46 -4.73
C PRO A 89 -14.47 6.36 -4.70
N LYS A 90 -15.33 6.31 -5.72
CA LYS A 90 -16.39 5.29 -5.81
C LYS A 90 -15.67 4.00 -5.51
N ALA A 91 -16.09 3.28 -4.47
CA ALA A 91 -15.57 1.97 -4.17
C ALA A 91 -15.46 1.27 -5.52
N SER A 92 -14.29 0.73 -5.87
CA SER A 92 -14.17 -0.02 -7.11
C SER A 92 -15.03 -1.25 -6.89
N THR A 93 -16.32 -1.11 -7.18
CA THR A 93 -17.21 -2.24 -7.20
C THR A 93 -16.76 -3.07 -8.39
N VAL A 94 -15.97 -4.08 -8.11
CA VAL A 94 -15.60 -5.06 -9.12
C VAL A 94 -16.91 -5.63 -9.66
N PRO A 95 -17.19 -5.50 -10.97
CA PRO A 95 -18.46 -5.93 -11.51
C PRO A 95 -18.74 -7.38 -11.16
N GLY A 96 -19.91 -7.64 -10.61
CA GLY A 96 -20.33 -9.00 -10.22
C GLY A 96 -19.97 -9.40 -8.78
N ILE A 97 -19.22 -8.60 -8.03
CA ILE A 97 -18.87 -8.89 -6.63
C ILE A 97 -19.62 -7.92 -5.71
N ARG A 98 -20.45 -8.44 -4.80
CA ARG A 98 -21.27 -7.61 -3.89
C ARG A 98 -20.45 -7.07 -2.71
N LYS A 99 -19.56 -7.87 -2.15
CA LYS A 99 -18.75 -7.54 -0.97
C LYS A 99 -17.32 -8.01 -1.11
N LEU A 100 -16.38 -7.19 -0.65
CA LEU A 100 -14.98 -7.52 -0.52
C LEU A 100 -14.61 -7.59 0.97
N VAL A 101 -14.02 -8.68 1.41
CA VAL A 101 -13.53 -8.85 2.78
C VAL A 101 -12.04 -9.17 2.73
N ALA A 102 -11.23 -8.30 3.35
CA ALA A 102 -9.80 -8.52 3.47
C ALA A 102 -9.48 -9.35 4.72
N VAL A 103 -8.58 -10.33 4.59
CA VAL A 103 -7.99 -11.04 5.73
C VAL A 103 -6.52 -10.65 5.80
N ALA A 104 -6.12 -10.04 6.89
CA ALA A 104 -4.79 -9.47 7.07
C ALA A 104 -4.15 -9.93 8.37
N SER A 105 -2.85 -9.74 8.48
CA SER A 105 -2.09 -9.97 9.71
C SER A 105 -0.91 -9.03 9.79
N GLY A 106 -0.53 -8.63 10.99
CA GLY A 106 0.65 -7.80 11.22
C GLY A 106 1.97 -8.53 10.98
N LYS A 107 2.00 -9.86 11.06
CA LYS A 107 3.18 -10.70 10.80
C LYS A 107 2.81 -12.02 10.12
N GLY A 108 3.81 -12.69 9.53
CA GLY A 108 3.65 -14.02 8.97
C GLY A 108 3.51 -15.12 10.02
N GLY A 109 2.98 -16.29 9.62
CA GLY A 109 2.92 -17.49 10.45
C GLY A 109 1.83 -17.51 11.53
N VAL A 110 0.88 -16.57 11.52
CA VAL A 110 -0.22 -16.50 12.51
C VAL A 110 -1.47 -17.31 12.11
N GLY A 111 -1.45 -17.98 10.96
CA GLY A 111 -2.60 -18.73 10.45
C GLY A 111 -3.56 -17.93 9.58
N LYS A 112 -3.14 -16.77 9.05
CA LYS A 112 -3.94 -15.86 8.20
C LYS A 112 -4.65 -16.59 7.06
N SER A 113 -3.91 -17.31 6.22
CA SER A 113 -4.46 -18.03 5.05
C SER A 113 -5.39 -19.17 5.45
N THR A 114 -5.11 -19.84 6.57
CA THR A 114 -6.00 -20.83 7.14
C THR A 114 -7.33 -20.22 7.57
N VAL A 115 -7.29 -19.05 8.22
CA VAL A 115 -8.50 -18.31 8.60
C VAL A 115 -9.26 -17.85 7.36
N ALA A 116 -8.57 -17.30 6.35
CA ALA A 116 -9.17 -16.85 5.08
C ALA A 116 -9.91 -18.01 4.37
N ALA A 117 -9.27 -19.17 4.23
CA ALA A 117 -9.87 -20.34 3.60
C ALA A 117 -11.10 -20.86 4.40
N ASN A 118 -10.97 -20.98 5.72
CA ASN A 118 -12.08 -21.42 6.57
C ASN A 118 -13.25 -20.43 6.58
N LEU A 119 -12.97 -19.13 6.55
CA LEU A 119 -14.00 -18.10 6.41
C LEU A 119 -14.75 -18.26 5.08
N ALA A 120 -14.01 -18.44 3.97
CA ALA A 120 -14.62 -18.66 2.66
C ALA A 120 -15.50 -19.91 2.65
N PHE A 121 -15.04 -21.03 3.24
CA PHE A 121 -15.85 -22.25 3.34
C PHE A 121 -17.08 -22.07 4.23
N ALA A 122 -16.95 -21.37 5.36
CA ALA A 122 -18.07 -21.13 6.27
C ALA A 122 -19.16 -20.30 5.57
N LEU A 123 -18.77 -19.27 4.82
CA LEU A 123 -19.69 -18.45 4.04
C LEU A 123 -20.37 -19.24 2.91
N ALA A 124 -19.61 -20.09 2.20
CA ALA A 124 -20.18 -20.97 1.16
C ALA A 124 -21.17 -21.98 1.75
N ARG A 125 -20.86 -22.57 2.91
CA ARG A 125 -21.79 -23.45 3.63
C ARG A 125 -23.05 -22.73 4.13
N ALA A 126 -22.96 -21.41 4.35
CA ALA A 126 -24.12 -20.56 4.65
C ALA A 126 -24.92 -20.16 3.39
N GLY A 127 -24.62 -20.72 2.22
CA GLY A 127 -25.35 -20.51 0.97
C GLY A 127 -24.89 -19.32 0.14
N GLN A 128 -23.76 -18.67 0.49
CA GLN A 128 -23.22 -17.56 -0.29
C GLN A 128 -22.39 -18.06 -1.47
N GLN A 129 -22.41 -17.29 -2.58
CA GLN A 129 -21.47 -17.47 -3.69
C GLN A 129 -20.14 -16.79 -3.31
N VAL A 130 -19.09 -17.58 -3.08
CA VAL A 130 -17.84 -17.09 -2.49
C VAL A 130 -16.66 -17.29 -3.41
N GLY A 131 -15.82 -16.22 -3.51
CA GLY A 131 -14.49 -16.27 -4.06
C GLY A 131 -13.42 -16.15 -2.97
N LEU A 132 -12.26 -16.76 -3.20
CA LEU A 132 -11.05 -16.63 -2.37
C LEU A 132 -9.88 -16.26 -3.26
N LEU A 133 -9.31 -15.07 -3.04
CA LEU A 133 -8.09 -14.61 -3.70
C LEU A 133 -6.92 -14.67 -2.72
N ASP A 134 -5.91 -15.47 -3.03
CA ASP A 134 -4.62 -15.47 -2.34
C ASP A 134 -3.70 -14.41 -2.96
N ALA A 135 -3.50 -13.34 -2.23
CA ALA A 135 -2.68 -12.20 -2.60
C ALA A 135 -1.27 -12.25 -1.98
N ASP A 136 -0.91 -13.35 -1.31
CA ASP A 136 0.44 -13.52 -0.76
C ASP A 136 1.42 -13.95 -1.85
N ILE A 137 2.25 -13.02 -2.27
CA ILE A 137 3.20 -13.20 -3.37
C ILE A 137 4.40 -14.04 -2.93
N TYR A 138 4.79 -13.91 -1.68
CA TYR A 138 6.02 -14.52 -1.17
C TYR A 138 5.81 -15.91 -0.59
N GLY A 139 4.59 -16.23 -0.19
CA GLY A 139 4.25 -17.52 0.39
C GLY A 139 2.81 -17.93 0.10
N PRO A 140 2.43 -18.07 -1.19
CA PRO A 140 1.07 -18.43 -1.54
C PRO A 140 0.71 -19.80 -0.94
N SER A 141 -0.29 -19.81 -0.07
CA SER A 141 -0.67 -20.99 0.70
C SER A 141 -2.00 -21.59 0.27
N VAL A 142 -2.87 -20.79 -0.33
CA VAL A 142 -4.23 -21.21 -0.69
C VAL A 142 -4.26 -22.39 -1.69
N PRO A 143 -3.41 -22.45 -2.73
CA PRO A 143 -3.39 -23.62 -3.61
C PRO A 143 -3.15 -24.92 -2.84
N THR A 144 -2.15 -24.94 -1.96
CA THR A 144 -1.84 -26.11 -1.13
C THR A 144 -2.99 -26.46 -0.19
N LEU A 145 -3.61 -25.46 0.47
CA LEU A 145 -4.74 -25.67 1.38
C LEU A 145 -5.98 -26.25 0.67
N LEU A 146 -6.17 -25.90 -0.61
CA LEU A 146 -7.32 -26.32 -1.39
C LEU A 146 -7.06 -27.53 -2.29
N GLY A 147 -5.83 -28.02 -2.34
CA GLY A 147 -5.44 -29.09 -3.27
C GLY A 147 -5.54 -28.64 -4.74
N ILE A 148 -5.19 -27.40 -5.03
CA ILE A 148 -5.15 -26.85 -6.39
C ILE A 148 -3.73 -27.03 -6.92
N GLU A 149 -3.62 -27.66 -8.09
CA GLU A 149 -2.35 -27.88 -8.78
C GLU A 149 -2.36 -27.18 -10.13
N GLY A 150 -1.18 -26.77 -10.59
CA GLY A 150 -0.98 -26.16 -11.90
C GLY A 150 -1.19 -24.65 -11.92
N ARG A 151 -1.27 -24.10 -13.14
CA ARG A 151 -1.37 -22.67 -13.39
C ARG A 151 -2.80 -22.22 -13.60
N ALA A 152 -3.07 -20.94 -13.32
CA ALA A 152 -4.33 -20.32 -13.66
C ALA A 152 -4.57 -20.37 -15.17
N ARG A 153 -5.78 -20.74 -15.56
CA ARG A 153 -6.21 -20.77 -16.95
C ARG A 153 -6.60 -19.38 -17.40
N VAL A 154 -6.37 -19.08 -18.67
CA VAL A 154 -6.82 -17.85 -19.31
C VAL A 154 -7.77 -18.22 -20.43
N GLU A 155 -8.99 -17.70 -20.39
CA GLU A 155 -10.00 -17.87 -21.43
C GLU A 155 -10.52 -16.49 -21.84
N LYS A 156 -10.54 -16.20 -23.14
CA LYS A 156 -11.02 -14.89 -23.67
C LYS A 156 -10.36 -13.69 -22.99
N ASP A 157 -9.04 -13.76 -22.81
CA ASP A 157 -8.21 -12.76 -22.15
C ASP A 157 -8.57 -12.48 -20.67
N ARG A 158 -9.28 -13.40 -20.00
CA ARG A 158 -9.63 -13.33 -18.59
C ARG A 158 -9.09 -14.52 -17.82
N LEU A 159 -8.60 -14.25 -16.63
CA LEU A 159 -8.19 -15.30 -15.68
C LEU A 159 -9.43 -16.09 -15.24
N GLN A 160 -9.30 -17.41 -15.21
CA GLN A 160 -10.36 -18.30 -14.72
C GLN A 160 -10.03 -18.77 -13.31
N PRO A 161 -10.91 -18.52 -12.34
CA PRO A 161 -10.72 -19.06 -11.01
C PRO A 161 -10.98 -20.57 -11.00
N GLU A 162 -10.23 -21.31 -10.19
CA GLU A 162 -10.49 -22.74 -9.98
C GLU A 162 -11.66 -22.95 -9.00
N MET A 163 -12.59 -23.83 -9.37
CA MET A 163 -13.66 -24.22 -8.49
C MET A 163 -13.19 -25.37 -7.56
N ARG A 164 -13.14 -25.13 -6.26
CA ARG A 164 -12.77 -26.12 -5.25
C ARG A 164 -13.66 -26.00 -4.02
N HIS A 165 -14.16 -27.14 -3.56
CA HIS A 165 -14.98 -27.24 -2.33
C HIS A 165 -16.14 -26.21 -2.26
N GLY A 166 -16.74 -25.88 -3.40
CA GLY A 166 -17.87 -24.95 -3.49
C GLY A 166 -17.50 -23.47 -3.48
N ILE A 167 -16.22 -23.13 -3.59
CA ILE A 167 -15.74 -21.75 -3.73
C ILE A 167 -14.90 -21.58 -5.01
N LYS A 168 -14.84 -20.35 -5.54
CA LYS A 168 -13.94 -19.98 -6.64
C LYS A 168 -12.63 -19.48 -6.05
N ALA A 169 -11.51 -20.08 -6.43
CA ALA A 169 -10.19 -19.71 -5.88
C ALA A 169 -9.20 -19.28 -6.96
N LEU A 170 -8.42 -18.26 -6.67
CA LEU A 170 -7.30 -17.81 -7.48
C LEU A 170 -6.15 -17.44 -6.56
N SER A 171 -4.91 -17.69 -6.98
CA SER A 171 -3.72 -17.35 -6.19
C SER A 171 -2.62 -16.77 -7.07
N MET A 172 -1.84 -15.86 -6.49
CA MET A 172 -0.60 -15.38 -7.10
C MET A 172 0.36 -16.53 -7.41
N GLY A 173 0.38 -17.58 -6.59
CA GLY A 173 1.17 -18.79 -6.86
C GLY A 173 0.81 -19.51 -8.15
N MET A 174 -0.42 -19.38 -8.62
CA MET A 174 -0.87 -19.96 -9.90
C MET A 174 -0.45 -19.13 -11.13
N MET A 175 0.03 -17.90 -10.92
CA MET A 175 0.47 -16.99 -11.99
C MET A 175 1.95 -17.11 -12.27
N THR A 176 2.73 -17.71 -11.37
CA THR A 176 4.18 -17.79 -11.46
C THR A 176 4.63 -19.19 -11.86
N ASP A 177 5.76 -19.26 -12.52
CA ASP A 177 6.44 -20.52 -12.75
C ASP A 177 7.20 -20.89 -11.48
N PRO A 178 6.90 -22.04 -10.83
CA PRO A 178 7.60 -22.43 -9.60
C PRO A 178 9.12 -22.53 -9.79
N ASP A 179 9.59 -22.78 -11.02
CA ASP A 179 11.01 -22.88 -11.35
C ASP A 179 11.67 -21.53 -11.70
N LYS A 180 10.89 -20.44 -11.76
CA LYS A 180 11.39 -19.09 -12.04
C LYS A 180 11.20 -18.16 -10.86
N ALA A 181 12.29 -17.74 -10.25
CA ALA A 181 12.27 -16.69 -9.25
C ALA A 181 11.88 -15.36 -9.90
N ILE A 182 10.62 -14.95 -9.74
CA ILE A 182 10.18 -13.61 -10.14
C ILE A 182 10.37 -12.69 -8.95
N VAL A 183 11.24 -11.68 -9.10
CA VAL A 183 11.42 -10.65 -8.07
C VAL A 183 10.28 -9.63 -8.21
N TRP A 184 9.27 -9.80 -7.40
CA TRP A 184 8.16 -8.84 -7.32
C TRP A 184 8.59 -7.59 -6.55
N ARG A 185 8.57 -6.43 -7.20
CA ARG A 185 8.73 -5.15 -6.52
C ARG A 185 7.35 -4.65 -6.08
N GLY A 186 7.26 -3.97 -4.92
CA GLY A 186 6.00 -3.56 -4.31
C GLY A 186 4.95 -2.97 -5.26
N PRO A 187 5.28 -1.97 -6.09
CA PRO A 187 4.31 -1.39 -7.02
C PRO A 187 3.81 -2.35 -8.11
N MET A 188 4.70 -3.26 -8.61
CA MET A 188 4.31 -4.28 -9.59
C MET A 188 3.38 -5.32 -8.96
N ALA A 189 3.71 -5.74 -7.74
CA ALA A 189 2.92 -6.67 -6.97
C ALA A 189 1.50 -6.16 -6.71
N SER A 190 1.36 -4.94 -6.22
CA SER A 190 0.07 -4.32 -5.98
C SER A 190 -0.76 -4.17 -7.26
N SER A 191 -0.12 -3.82 -8.38
CA SER A 191 -0.81 -3.69 -9.66
C SER A 191 -1.29 -5.04 -10.19
N ALA A 192 -0.46 -6.10 -10.09
CA ALA A 192 -0.86 -7.44 -10.49
C ALA A 192 -2.04 -7.96 -9.67
N LEU A 193 -2.05 -7.73 -8.36
CA LEU A 193 -3.14 -8.13 -7.48
C LEU A 193 -4.45 -7.41 -7.80
N VAL A 194 -4.41 -6.11 -8.06
CA VAL A 194 -5.60 -5.37 -8.51
C VAL A 194 -6.12 -5.93 -9.84
N GLN A 195 -5.23 -6.22 -10.79
CA GLN A 195 -5.61 -6.84 -12.06
C GLN A 195 -6.24 -8.23 -11.86
N MET A 196 -5.74 -9.05 -10.93
CA MET A 196 -6.35 -10.35 -10.62
C MET A 196 -7.77 -10.20 -10.09
N VAL A 197 -8.06 -9.17 -9.29
CA VAL A 197 -9.42 -8.90 -8.84
C VAL A 197 -10.30 -8.45 -9.99
N GLU A 198 -9.82 -7.55 -10.86
CA GLU A 198 -10.60 -6.90 -11.92
C GLU A 198 -10.72 -7.76 -13.20
N GLN A 199 -9.67 -8.51 -13.56
CA GLN A 199 -9.59 -9.26 -14.83
C GLN A 199 -9.92 -10.74 -14.69
N CYS A 200 -10.12 -11.26 -13.49
CA CYS A 200 -10.58 -12.62 -13.28
C CYS A 200 -12.09 -12.71 -13.56
N ASP A 201 -12.51 -13.82 -14.16
CA ASP A 201 -13.91 -14.12 -14.41
C ASP A 201 -14.58 -14.70 -13.14
N TRP A 202 -14.73 -13.85 -12.15
CA TRP A 202 -15.38 -14.24 -10.89
C TRP A 202 -16.86 -14.58 -11.08
N GLY A 203 -17.52 -14.07 -12.13
CA GLY A 203 -18.97 -14.14 -12.28
C GLY A 203 -19.68 -13.42 -11.13
N ALA A 204 -20.89 -13.86 -10.80
CA ALA A 204 -21.63 -13.30 -9.67
C ALA A 204 -21.12 -13.92 -8.34
N LEU A 205 -20.59 -13.06 -7.47
CA LEU A 205 -20.19 -13.42 -6.11
C LEU A 205 -20.94 -12.56 -5.09
N ASP A 206 -21.37 -13.18 -4.00
CA ASP A 206 -21.84 -12.47 -2.82
C ASP A 206 -20.67 -11.86 -2.06
N ILE A 207 -19.56 -12.62 -1.93
CA ILE A 207 -18.38 -12.23 -1.17
C ILE A 207 -17.11 -12.71 -1.88
N LEU A 208 -16.14 -11.81 -2.04
CA LEU A 208 -14.75 -12.17 -2.35
C LEU A 208 -13.90 -11.97 -1.09
N VAL A 209 -13.35 -13.03 -0.57
CA VAL A 209 -12.36 -13.02 0.52
C VAL A 209 -10.98 -12.85 -0.09
N ILE A 210 -10.22 -11.87 0.39
CA ILE A 210 -8.86 -11.58 -0.09
C ILE A 210 -7.88 -11.87 1.04
N ASP A 211 -7.06 -12.89 0.87
CA ASP A 211 -5.97 -13.24 1.78
C ASP A 211 -4.75 -12.36 1.45
N LEU A 212 -4.57 -11.28 2.22
CA LEU A 212 -3.53 -10.27 1.97
C LEU A 212 -2.13 -10.79 2.35
N PRO A 213 -1.04 -10.24 1.77
CA PRO A 213 0.31 -10.53 2.25
C PRO A 213 0.46 -10.16 3.73
N PRO A 214 1.36 -10.80 4.49
CA PRO A 214 1.59 -10.43 5.89
C PRO A 214 2.30 -9.09 6.04
N GLY A 215 2.13 -8.44 7.21
CA GLY A 215 2.75 -7.17 7.56
C GLY A 215 1.79 -5.97 7.48
N THR A 216 2.33 -4.77 7.57
CA THR A 216 1.61 -3.48 7.49
C THR A 216 2.28 -2.53 6.49
N GLY A 217 2.93 -3.11 5.48
CA GLY A 217 3.72 -2.36 4.50
C GLY A 217 2.89 -1.82 3.33
N ASP A 218 3.60 -1.17 2.41
CA ASP A 218 3.05 -0.45 1.26
C ASP A 218 2.12 -1.29 0.37
N ILE A 219 2.36 -2.60 0.26
CA ILE A 219 1.51 -3.49 -0.55
C ILE A 219 0.11 -3.59 0.05
N GLN A 220 0.00 -3.86 1.37
CA GLN A 220 -1.28 -3.93 2.05
C GLN A 220 -2.03 -2.60 2.01
N LEU A 221 -1.33 -1.50 2.31
CA LEU A 221 -1.89 -0.15 2.26
C LEU A 221 -2.43 0.16 0.86
N THR A 222 -1.62 -0.10 -0.19
CA THR A 222 -2.01 0.13 -1.58
C THR A 222 -3.23 -0.71 -1.97
N LEU A 223 -3.29 -1.98 -1.55
CA LEU A 223 -4.43 -2.87 -1.83
C LEU A 223 -5.69 -2.39 -1.10
N ALA A 224 -5.58 -2.02 0.17
CA ALA A 224 -6.69 -1.49 0.94
C ALA A 224 -7.25 -0.19 0.34
N GLN A 225 -6.36 0.70 -0.15
CA GLN A 225 -6.76 1.95 -0.82
C GLN A 225 -7.41 1.74 -2.19
N LYS A 226 -6.86 0.81 -3.00
CA LYS A 226 -7.35 0.58 -4.37
C LYS A 226 -8.62 -0.27 -4.40
N LEU A 227 -8.65 -1.36 -3.65
CA LEU A 227 -9.76 -2.31 -3.65
C LEU A 227 -10.90 -1.90 -2.72
N LYS A 228 -10.61 -1.09 -1.69
CA LYS A 228 -11.58 -0.59 -0.69
C LYS A 228 -12.51 -1.69 -0.17
N PRO A 229 -11.97 -2.69 0.53
CA PRO A 229 -12.80 -3.75 1.05
C PRO A 229 -13.89 -3.20 1.98
N ASP A 230 -15.04 -3.84 2.00
CA ASP A 230 -16.17 -3.51 2.88
C ASP A 230 -15.84 -3.75 4.36
N GLY A 231 -14.86 -4.62 4.63
CA GLY A 231 -14.34 -4.87 5.96
C GLY A 231 -13.05 -5.66 5.94
N ALA A 232 -12.36 -5.65 7.07
CA ALA A 232 -11.12 -6.41 7.27
C ALA A 232 -11.19 -7.28 8.52
N VAL A 233 -10.64 -8.49 8.42
CA VAL A 233 -10.41 -9.42 9.54
C VAL A 233 -8.93 -9.42 9.84
N ILE A 234 -8.53 -9.12 11.07
CA ILE A 234 -7.12 -9.11 11.48
C ILE A 234 -6.82 -10.36 12.28
N VAL A 235 -5.94 -11.20 11.73
CA VAL A 235 -5.50 -12.45 12.37
C VAL A 235 -4.22 -12.22 13.16
N SER A 236 -4.19 -12.64 14.41
CA SER A 236 -3.04 -12.53 15.31
C SER A 236 -2.95 -13.74 16.23
N THR A 237 -1.80 -13.85 16.87
CA THR A 237 -1.57 -14.77 18.00
C THR A 237 -1.45 -13.96 19.30
N PRO A 238 -1.61 -14.56 20.50
CA PRO A 238 -1.71 -13.82 21.75
C PRO A 238 -0.37 -13.27 22.30
N GLN A 239 0.75 -13.49 21.58
CA GLN A 239 2.04 -12.97 22.01
C GLN A 239 2.12 -11.46 21.86
N ASP A 240 2.77 -10.77 22.81
CA ASP A 240 2.85 -9.31 22.86
C ASP A 240 3.35 -8.67 21.55
N LEU A 241 4.40 -9.21 20.96
CA LEU A 241 4.93 -8.74 19.67
C LEU A 241 3.90 -8.87 18.54
N ALA A 242 3.14 -9.95 18.51
CA ALA A 242 2.10 -10.13 17.51
C ALA A 242 0.93 -9.16 17.70
N LEU A 243 0.58 -8.86 18.96
CA LEU A 243 -0.47 -7.90 19.30
C LEU A 243 -0.08 -6.46 18.93
N ILE A 244 1.21 -6.09 19.08
CA ILE A 244 1.70 -4.79 18.62
C ILE A 244 1.47 -4.64 17.10
N ASP A 245 1.85 -5.65 16.32
CA ASP A 245 1.69 -5.62 14.88
C ASP A 245 0.21 -5.70 14.45
N ALA A 246 -0.61 -6.44 15.18
CA ALA A 246 -2.05 -6.46 14.95
C ALA A 246 -2.69 -5.08 15.17
N ARG A 247 -2.29 -4.34 16.22
CA ARG A 247 -2.75 -2.96 16.47
C ARG A 247 -2.36 -2.02 15.35
N ARG A 248 -1.14 -2.15 14.80
CA ARG A 248 -0.70 -1.38 13.62
C ARG A 248 -1.54 -1.69 12.39
N ALA A 249 -1.89 -2.97 12.16
CA ALA A 249 -2.78 -3.34 11.08
C ALA A 249 -4.18 -2.75 11.25
N VAL A 250 -4.75 -2.78 12.45
CA VAL A 250 -6.04 -2.14 12.76
C VAL A 250 -6.00 -0.65 12.48
N ALA A 251 -4.95 0.06 12.94
CA ALA A 251 -4.77 1.49 12.70
C ALA A 251 -4.67 1.79 11.19
N MET A 252 -3.86 1.04 10.43
CA MET A 252 -3.71 1.19 8.99
C MET A 252 -5.06 1.06 8.25
N PHE A 253 -5.87 0.05 8.57
CA PHE A 253 -7.20 -0.09 7.96
C PHE A 253 -8.14 1.05 8.35
N GLY A 254 -8.05 1.56 9.58
CA GLY A 254 -8.78 2.74 10.04
C GLY A 254 -8.44 4.01 9.25
N GLU A 255 -7.14 4.25 8.98
CA GLU A 255 -6.67 5.40 8.20
C GLU A 255 -7.20 5.40 6.75
N VAL A 256 -7.40 4.23 6.15
CA VAL A 256 -7.97 4.11 4.80
C VAL A 256 -9.48 3.95 4.79
N GLY A 257 -10.14 4.11 5.94
CA GLY A 257 -11.59 4.06 6.06
C GLY A 257 -12.20 2.66 5.92
N VAL A 258 -11.41 1.61 6.12
CA VAL A 258 -11.88 0.21 6.09
C VAL A 258 -12.19 -0.25 7.52
N ARG A 259 -13.42 -0.69 7.74
CA ARG A 259 -13.86 -1.18 9.06
C ARG A 259 -13.20 -2.53 9.37
N VAL A 260 -12.64 -2.66 10.56
CA VAL A 260 -12.25 -3.98 11.11
C VAL A 260 -13.47 -4.64 11.72
N LEU A 261 -13.73 -5.90 11.32
CA LEU A 261 -14.91 -6.70 11.68
C LEU A 261 -14.68 -7.47 12.98
#